data_4b20f7b81e71a9d5bec10d4459646a28
#
_entry.id   4b20f7b81e71a9d5bec10d4459646a28
#
_cell.length_a   1.000
_cell.length_b   1.000
_cell.length_c   1.000
_cell.angle_alpha   90.00
_cell.angle_beta   90.00
_cell.angle_gamma   90.00
#
_symmetry.space_group_name_H-M   'P 1'
#
loop_
_entity.id
_entity.type
_entity.pdbx_description
1 polymer ?
#
loop_
_entity_poly.entity_id
_entity_poly.type
_entity_poly.pdbx_seq_one_letter_code
_entity_poly.pdbx_strand_id
1 'polypeptide(L)'
;NADVIYVTNETKNTVTYNGLTGIGNILKNASRISKPLAVRIIGTIDTQTRDADGTKTTDINNGVVAIDGLTDKIISNGKDSYFNMLDVTGSKGGLTVEGIGDDANILKWGFTFKSNCQDVEVRNLTFSKYPEDACAAENSKYFWLHNCVFNIGENKYDITEEQDKGDGDGATDMNGNSNVTIAYCRYNQTHKTSLNGGSDSVKSYNYTYHHNFFNGCKSRLPLTRQVNLHMYNNYYLNCGTCIDARASA
;
A
#
# COMPACT_ATOMS: atom_id res chain seq x y z
N ASN A 1 14.43 16.05 15.36
CA ASN A 1 13.59 15.09 16.08
C ASN A 1 12.23 15.01 15.38
N ALA A 2 11.79 13.80 15.02
CA ALA A 2 10.46 13.54 14.48
C ALA A 2 9.43 13.57 15.63
N ASP A 3 8.23 14.07 15.33
CA ASP A 3 7.06 13.83 16.18
C ASP A 3 6.62 12.37 16.00
N VAL A 4 5.99 11.76 17.00
CA VAL A 4 5.59 10.36 16.99
C VAL A 4 4.14 10.23 17.41
N ILE A 5 3.35 9.49 16.63
CA ILE A 5 2.00 9.05 17.03
C ILE A 5 1.93 7.52 17.01
N TYR A 6 1.18 6.95 17.92
CA TYR A 6 0.92 5.52 18.00
C TYR A 6 -0.52 5.23 17.61
N VAL A 7 -0.72 4.24 16.77
CA VAL A 7 -2.03 3.86 16.23
C VAL A 7 -2.27 2.38 16.46
N THR A 8 -3.36 2.08 17.12
CA THR A 8 -3.91 0.72 17.27
C THR A 8 -5.26 0.62 16.57
N ASN A 9 -5.85 -0.56 16.54
CA ASN A 9 -7.20 -0.73 15.99
C ASN A 9 -8.24 0.11 16.73
N GLU A 10 -8.09 0.28 18.04
CA GLU A 10 -9.00 1.06 18.89
C GLU A 10 -8.80 2.56 18.71
N THR A 11 -7.59 3.00 18.44
CA THR A 11 -7.25 4.44 18.36
C THR A 11 -7.20 5.01 16.95
N LYS A 12 -7.38 4.18 15.90
CA LYS A 12 -7.26 4.61 14.49
C LYS A 12 -8.10 5.83 14.12
N ASN A 13 -9.27 6.00 14.75
CA ASN A 13 -10.18 7.13 14.50
C ASN A 13 -10.10 8.22 15.59
N THR A 14 -9.38 8.00 16.68
CA THR A 14 -9.31 8.93 17.80
C THR A 14 -7.92 9.51 18.07
N VAL A 15 -6.86 8.95 17.47
CA VAL A 15 -5.51 9.50 17.55
C VAL A 15 -5.49 10.95 17.07
N THR A 16 -4.75 11.81 17.74
CA THR A 16 -4.70 13.25 17.40
C THR A 16 -3.27 13.70 17.07
N TYR A 17 -3.15 14.58 16.09
CA TYR A 17 -1.92 15.25 15.74
C TYR A 17 -2.20 16.60 15.05
N ASN A 18 -1.57 17.69 15.53
CA ASN A 18 -1.73 19.04 14.97
C ASN A 18 -3.19 19.48 14.79
N GLY A 19 -4.06 19.18 15.77
CA GLY A 19 -5.48 19.52 15.72
C GLY A 19 -6.32 18.66 14.78
N LEU A 20 -5.73 17.64 14.16
CA LEU A 20 -6.42 16.64 13.34
C LEU A 20 -6.70 15.40 14.18
N THR A 21 -7.83 14.74 13.95
CA THR A 21 -8.27 13.54 14.64
C THR A 21 -8.47 12.40 13.65
N GLY A 22 -8.01 11.20 14.01
CA GLY A 22 -8.05 9.99 13.19
C GLY A 22 -6.90 9.90 12.19
N ILE A 23 -6.35 8.70 12.04
CA ILE A 23 -5.21 8.45 11.15
C ILE A 23 -5.52 8.87 9.70
N GLY A 24 -6.72 8.62 9.22
CA GLY A 24 -7.13 8.98 7.87
C GLY A 24 -7.10 10.49 7.63
N ASN A 25 -7.61 11.27 8.56
CA ASN A 25 -7.60 12.72 8.47
C ASN A 25 -6.18 13.29 8.59
N ILE A 26 -5.37 12.74 9.49
CA ILE A 26 -3.96 13.14 9.66
C ILE A 26 -3.18 12.92 8.36
N LEU A 27 -3.25 11.73 7.77
CA LEU A 27 -2.49 11.39 6.56
C LEU A 27 -3.03 12.09 5.30
N LYS A 28 -4.34 12.25 5.17
CA LYS A 28 -4.94 13.05 4.08
C LYS A 28 -4.49 14.51 4.10
N ASN A 29 -4.14 15.04 5.25
CA ASN A 29 -3.61 16.38 5.43
C ASN A 29 -2.10 16.40 5.69
N ALA A 30 -1.35 15.39 5.24
CA ALA A 30 0.10 15.30 5.46
C ALA A 30 0.88 16.50 4.88
N SER A 31 0.33 17.20 3.90
CA SER A 31 0.90 18.45 3.39
C SER A 31 1.02 19.58 4.43
N ARG A 32 0.28 19.49 5.53
CA ARG A 32 0.32 20.45 6.65
C ARG A 32 1.34 20.05 7.74
N ILE A 33 1.97 18.89 7.60
CA ILE A 33 2.99 18.41 8.53
C ILE A 33 4.28 19.14 8.25
N SER A 34 4.71 19.99 9.17
CA SER A 34 5.90 20.83 9.03
C SER A 34 7.16 20.24 9.64
N LYS A 35 7.02 19.18 10.46
CA LYS A 35 8.11 18.42 11.05
C LYS A 35 8.04 16.97 10.63
N PRO A 36 9.15 16.22 10.62
CA PRO A 36 9.08 14.78 10.40
C PRO A 36 8.09 14.12 11.35
N LEU A 37 7.25 13.22 10.83
CA LEU A 37 6.27 12.47 11.60
C LEU A 37 6.54 10.97 11.45
N ALA A 38 6.60 10.26 12.57
CA ALA A 38 6.56 8.80 12.61
C ALA A 38 5.17 8.33 13.07
N VAL A 39 4.49 7.59 12.21
CA VAL A 39 3.23 6.90 12.50
C VAL A 39 3.57 5.46 12.85
N ARG A 40 3.41 5.10 14.11
CA ARG A 40 3.73 3.78 14.66
C ARG A 40 2.49 2.91 14.78
N ILE A 41 2.43 1.87 14.00
CA ILE A 41 1.33 0.90 13.97
C ILE A 41 1.62 -0.21 14.98
N ILE A 42 0.67 -0.48 15.85
CA ILE A 42 0.78 -1.53 16.88
C ILE A 42 -0.34 -2.54 16.67
N GLY A 43 0.02 -3.79 16.48
CA GLY A 43 -0.91 -4.89 16.22
C GLY A 43 -1.62 -4.78 14.88
N THR A 44 -2.70 -5.49 14.70
CA THR A 44 -3.50 -5.48 13.47
C THR A 44 -4.46 -4.31 13.47
N ILE A 45 -4.41 -3.46 12.43
CA ILE A 45 -5.44 -2.45 12.15
C ILE A 45 -6.33 -2.98 11.03
N ASP A 46 -7.57 -3.25 11.35
CA ASP A 46 -8.58 -3.78 10.46
C ASP A 46 -9.59 -2.68 10.06
N THR A 47 -10.32 -2.91 8.97
CA THR A 47 -11.44 -2.10 8.53
C THR A 47 -12.69 -2.97 8.42
N GLN A 48 -13.78 -2.43 7.88
CA GLN A 48 -15.05 -3.17 7.76
C GLN A 48 -14.89 -4.48 6.98
N THR A 49 -15.49 -5.52 7.51
CA THR A 49 -15.71 -6.78 6.78
C THR A 49 -16.87 -6.63 5.80
N ARG A 50 -16.95 -7.56 4.86
CA ARG A 50 -18.04 -7.68 3.90
C ARG A 50 -18.62 -9.07 3.94
N ASP A 51 -19.93 -9.15 3.74
CA ASP A 51 -20.62 -10.42 3.53
C ASP A 51 -20.33 -10.97 2.12
N ALA A 52 -20.69 -12.23 1.90
CA ALA A 52 -20.50 -12.88 0.60
C ALA A 52 -21.28 -12.21 -0.55
N ASP A 53 -22.31 -11.44 -0.24
CA ASP A 53 -23.08 -10.65 -1.20
C ASP A 53 -22.51 -9.25 -1.45
N GLY A 54 -21.34 -8.94 -0.83
CA GLY A 54 -20.68 -7.65 -0.96
C GLY A 54 -21.23 -6.54 -0.06
N THR A 55 -22.25 -6.82 0.76
CA THR A 55 -22.77 -5.85 1.72
C THR A 55 -21.75 -5.61 2.82
N LYS A 56 -21.49 -4.36 3.15
CA LYS A 56 -20.63 -4.05 4.29
C LYS A 56 -21.28 -4.49 5.58
N THR A 57 -20.65 -5.40 6.26
CA THR A 57 -20.94 -5.64 7.65
C THR A 57 -19.91 -4.92 8.51
N THR A 58 -20.41 -4.07 9.38
CA THR A 58 -19.66 -3.72 10.58
C THR A 58 -19.72 -4.97 11.44
N ASP A 59 -18.62 -5.68 11.61
CA ASP A 59 -18.59 -6.77 12.59
C ASP A 59 -18.62 -6.16 14.00
N ILE A 60 -19.83 -5.74 14.39
CA ILE A 60 -20.10 -5.11 15.68
C ILE A 60 -19.69 -6.06 16.82
N ASN A 61 -19.74 -7.37 16.60
CA ASN A 61 -19.42 -8.36 17.61
C ASN A 61 -17.90 -8.45 17.85
N ASN A 62 -17.09 -8.11 16.85
CA ASN A 62 -15.63 -8.09 16.95
C ASN A 62 -15.03 -6.68 17.02
N GLY A 63 -15.87 -5.65 17.11
CA GLY A 63 -15.42 -4.26 17.25
C GLY A 63 -14.70 -3.70 16.02
N VAL A 64 -14.90 -4.30 14.83
CA VAL A 64 -14.31 -3.81 13.59
C VAL A 64 -15.10 -2.59 13.10
N VAL A 65 -14.46 -1.43 13.13
CA VAL A 65 -15.02 -0.15 12.70
C VAL A 65 -14.21 0.36 11.52
N ALA A 66 -14.88 0.98 10.53
CA ALA A 66 -14.19 1.60 9.40
C ALA A 66 -13.17 2.65 9.86
N ILE A 67 -12.10 2.81 9.07
CA ILE A 67 -11.18 3.91 9.24
C ILE A 67 -11.82 5.17 8.65
N ASP A 68 -11.92 6.23 9.44
CA ASP A 68 -12.45 7.51 8.98
C ASP A 68 -11.58 8.08 7.85
N GLY A 69 -12.20 8.47 6.75
CA GLY A 69 -11.51 9.02 5.59
C GLY A 69 -10.92 7.97 4.63
N LEU A 70 -11.12 6.68 4.90
CA LEU A 70 -10.82 5.62 3.94
C LEU A 70 -11.70 5.76 2.70
N THR A 71 -11.11 5.74 1.52
CA THR A 71 -11.87 5.56 0.27
C THR A 71 -12.19 4.08 0.14
N ASP A 72 -13.44 3.75 0.31
CA ASP A 72 -13.88 2.40 0.48
C ASP A 72 -14.37 1.76 -0.83
N LYS A 73 -15.33 2.37 -1.48
CA LYS A 73 -15.97 1.83 -2.69
C LYS A 73 -16.00 2.87 -3.79
N ILE A 74 -15.64 2.47 -5.00
CA ILE A 74 -15.78 3.28 -6.20
C ILE A 74 -16.52 2.48 -7.27
N ILE A 75 -17.18 3.17 -8.21
CA ILE A 75 -17.71 2.53 -9.41
C ILE A 75 -16.61 2.58 -10.47
N SER A 76 -16.16 1.43 -10.90
CA SER A 76 -15.14 1.29 -11.93
C SER A 76 -15.67 0.42 -13.07
N ASN A 77 -15.74 1.00 -14.29
CA ASN A 77 -16.27 0.30 -15.46
C ASN A 77 -17.69 -0.28 -15.26
N GLY A 78 -18.54 0.46 -14.54
CA GLY A 78 -19.93 0.04 -14.25
C GLY A 78 -20.06 -1.06 -13.21
N LYS A 79 -18.98 -1.43 -12.53
CA LYS A 79 -18.97 -2.41 -11.44
C LYS A 79 -18.61 -1.72 -10.13
N ASP A 80 -19.21 -2.17 -9.06
CA ASP A 80 -18.80 -1.80 -7.72
C ASP A 80 -17.43 -2.41 -7.41
N SER A 81 -16.48 -1.55 -7.15
CA SER A 81 -15.10 -1.91 -6.85
C SER A 81 -14.78 -1.55 -5.40
N TYR A 82 -14.31 -2.51 -4.63
CA TYR A 82 -13.79 -2.22 -3.31
C TYR A 82 -12.39 -1.62 -3.43
N PHE A 83 -12.20 -0.48 -2.82
CA PHE A 83 -10.97 0.27 -2.93
C PHE A 83 -10.16 0.18 -1.62
N ASN A 84 -10.79 0.44 -0.49
CA ASN A 84 -10.18 0.38 0.85
C ASN A 84 -8.77 1.00 0.89
N MET A 85 -8.63 2.22 0.39
CA MET A 85 -7.35 2.91 0.35
C MET A 85 -7.38 4.16 1.22
N LEU A 86 -6.31 4.33 1.98
CA LEU A 86 -6.08 5.54 2.75
C LEU A 86 -5.11 6.47 2.01
N ASP A 87 -5.60 7.65 1.66
CA ASP A 87 -4.80 8.66 0.98
C ASP A 87 -3.79 9.33 1.92
N VAL A 88 -2.54 9.36 1.51
CA VAL A 88 -1.48 10.15 2.11
C VAL A 88 -1.12 11.27 1.14
N THR A 89 -1.46 12.51 1.47
CA THR A 89 -1.44 13.59 0.49
C THR A 89 -0.35 14.62 0.78
N GLY A 90 0.62 14.69 -0.12
CA GLY A 90 1.55 15.79 -0.23
C GLY A 90 2.50 16.00 0.95
N SER A 91 2.87 14.96 1.69
CA SER A 91 3.86 15.05 2.77
C SER A 91 5.19 15.62 2.24
N LYS A 92 5.73 16.63 2.90
CA LYS A 92 6.98 17.30 2.53
C LYS A 92 8.01 17.37 3.66
N GLY A 93 7.61 17.03 4.85
CA GLY A 93 8.45 17.15 6.06
C GLY A 93 9.17 15.86 6.46
N GLY A 94 9.02 14.80 5.69
CA GLY A 94 9.43 13.44 6.08
C GLY A 94 8.31 12.70 6.81
N LEU A 95 7.93 11.55 6.30
CA LEU A 95 6.90 10.70 6.88
C LEU A 95 7.39 9.27 6.97
N THR A 96 7.42 8.72 8.18
CA THR A 96 7.66 7.30 8.39
C THR A 96 6.36 6.63 8.82
N VAL A 97 5.96 5.55 8.16
CA VAL A 97 4.89 4.65 8.60
C VAL A 97 5.55 3.31 8.94
N GLU A 98 5.56 2.97 10.22
CA GLU A 98 6.30 1.81 10.70
C GLU A 98 5.47 0.91 11.61
N GLY A 99 5.67 -0.39 11.49
CA GLY A 99 5.14 -1.37 12.43
C GLY A 99 6.03 -1.51 13.66
N ILE A 100 5.43 -1.61 14.82
CA ILE A 100 6.12 -1.88 16.08
C ILE A 100 5.82 -3.33 16.49
N GLY A 101 6.88 -4.09 16.71
CA GLY A 101 6.77 -5.52 16.94
C GLY A 101 6.70 -6.31 15.64
N ASP A 102 6.31 -7.56 15.72
CA ASP A 102 6.22 -8.51 14.60
C ASP A 102 4.77 -8.80 14.16
N ASP A 103 3.79 -8.23 14.84
CA ASP A 103 2.35 -8.40 14.62
C ASP A 103 1.66 -7.18 13.96
N ALA A 104 2.41 -6.14 13.64
CA ALA A 104 1.88 -4.96 12.97
C ALA A 104 1.36 -5.29 11.57
N ASN A 105 0.05 -5.27 11.39
CA ASN A 105 -0.62 -5.72 10.18
C ASN A 105 -1.70 -4.74 9.72
N ILE A 106 -1.64 -4.39 8.44
CA ILE A 106 -2.65 -3.62 7.71
C ILE A 106 -3.58 -4.64 7.07
N LEU A 107 -4.77 -4.80 7.62
CA LEU A 107 -5.72 -5.86 7.23
C LEU A 107 -6.90 -5.29 6.46
N LYS A 108 -7.11 -5.75 5.23
CA LYS A 108 -8.19 -5.38 4.30
C LYS A 108 -8.17 -3.94 3.80
N TRP A 109 -7.04 -3.27 3.86
CA TRP A 109 -6.87 -1.92 3.32
C TRP A 109 -5.41 -1.65 2.94
N GLY A 110 -5.14 -0.52 2.33
CA GLY A 110 -3.80 -0.12 1.93
C GLY A 110 -3.61 1.40 1.94
N PHE A 111 -2.41 1.84 1.54
CA PHE A 111 -2.04 3.25 1.43
C PHE A 111 -1.84 3.68 -0.02
N THR A 112 -2.29 4.90 -0.36
CA THR A 112 -1.88 5.58 -1.59
C THR A 112 -1.16 6.89 -1.23
N PHE A 113 0.15 6.94 -1.45
CA PHE A 113 0.96 8.14 -1.29
C PHE A 113 0.90 8.96 -2.58
N LYS A 114 0.32 10.15 -2.55
CA LYS A 114 0.05 10.94 -3.74
C LYS A 114 0.25 12.43 -3.56
N SER A 115 0.09 13.19 -4.66
CA SER A 115 0.21 14.65 -4.65
C SER A 115 1.58 15.12 -4.20
N ASN A 116 2.64 14.49 -4.76
CA ASN A 116 4.03 14.89 -4.54
C ASN A 116 4.49 14.71 -3.07
N CYS A 117 4.19 13.54 -2.48
CA CYS A 117 4.81 13.14 -1.22
C CYS A 117 6.33 13.05 -1.37
N GLN A 118 7.07 13.50 -0.36
CA GLN A 118 8.54 13.48 -0.34
C GLN A 118 9.05 12.91 0.97
N ASP A 119 10.22 12.27 0.90
CA ASP A 119 10.92 11.71 2.04
C ASP A 119 10.02 10.76 2.87
N VAL A 120 9.49 9.75 2.18
CA VAL A 120 8.57 8.76 2.76
C VAL A 120 9.32 7.45 3.03
N GLU A 121 9.16 6.93 4.23
CA GLU A 121 9.62 5.61 4.63
C GLU A 121 8.44 4.77 5.10
N VAL A 122 8.30 3.56 4.52
CA VAL A 122 7.31 2.55 4.97
C VAL A 122 8.07 1.30 5.33
N ARG A 123 7.92 0.82 6.58
CA ARG A 123 8.71 -0.31 7.04
C ARG A 123 8.04 -1.17 8.10
N ASN A 124 8.54 -2.41 8.21
CA ASN A 124 8.18 -3.36 9.26
C ASN A 124 6.67 -3.58 9.41
N LEU A 125 5.95 -3.62 8.28
CA LEU A 125 4.50 -3.82 8.23
C LEU A 125 4.17 -5.10 7.46
N THR A 126 3.16 -5.79 7.91
CA THR A 126 2.47 -6.81 7.12
C THR A 126 1.23 -6.21 6.47
N PHE A 127 0.98 -6.55 5.21
CA PHE A 127 -0.25 -6.21 4.49
C PHE A 127 -0.97 -7.49 4.09
N SER A 128 -2.27 -7.56 4.37
CA SER A 128 -3.06 -8.78 4.14
C SER A 128 -4.48 -8.45 3.69
N LYS A 129 -4.99 -9.24 2.74
CA LYS A 129 -6.39 -9.15 2.26
C LYS A 129 -6.80 -7.77 1.75
N TYR A 130 -5.88 -7.00 1.21
CA TYR A 130 -6.20 -5.72 0.57
C TYR A 130 -6.93 -5.96 -0.77
N PRO A 131 -8.04 -5.27 -1.05
CA PRO A 131 -8.79 -5.46 -2.32
C PRO A 131 -8.19 -4.66 -3.48
N GLU A 132 -7.63 -3.49 -3.21
CA GLU A 132 -6.88 -2.65 -4.17
C GLU A 132 -5.39 -2.85 -3.95
N ASP A 133 -4.58 -1.82 -3.96
CA ASP A 133 -3.15 -1.91 -3.70
C ASP A 133 -2.85 -1.91 -2.20
N ALA A 134 -1.86 -2.68 -1.78
CA ALA A 134 -1.42 -2.63 -0.38
C ALA A 134 -0.64 -1.35 -0.07
N CYS A 135 0.30 -0.98 -0.97
CA CYS A 135 1.11 0.22 -0.83
C CYS A 135 1.40 0.81 -2.21
N ALA A 136 0.68 1.85 -2.57
CA ALA A 136 0.86 2.56 -3.83
C ALA A 136 1.49 3.94 -3.62
N ALA A 137 2.29 4.40 -4.59
CA ALA A 137 2.82 5.75 -4.60
C ALA A 137 2.70 6.36 -6.01
N GLU A 138 2.17 7.59 -6.08
CA GLU A 138 1.95 8.31 -7.31
C GLU A 138 2.59 9.70 -7.26
N ASN A 139 3.39 10.02 -8.28
CA ASN A 139 4.04 11.33 -8.42
C ASN A 139 4.77 11.78 -7.13
N SER A 140 5.45 10.86 -6.47
CA SER A 140 6.16 11.04 -5.20
C SER A 140 7.68 10.94 -5.39
N LYS A 141 8.45 11.38 -4.39
CA LYS A 141 9.92 11.41 -4.47
C LYS A 141 10.55 10.91 -3.18
N TYR A 142 11.71 10.25 -3.30
CA TYR A 142 12.47 9.75 -2.15
C TYR A 142 11.60 8.83 -1.29
N PHE A 143 11.16 7.72 -1.91
CA PHE A 143 10.29 6.73 -1.30
C PHE A 143 11.09 5.47 -0.96
N TRP A 144 11.09 5.08 0.29
CA TRP A 144 11.74 3.87 0.76
C TRP A 144 10.74 2.92 1.41
N LEU A 145 10.50 1.79 0.75
CA LEU A 145 9.67 0.70 1.25
C LEU A 145 10.56 -0.48 1.59
N HIS A 146 10.59 -0.90 2.85
CA HIS A 146 11.47 -1.98 3.22
C HIS A 146 11.01 -2.80 4.43
N ASN A 147 11.53 -4.01 4.55
CA ASN A 147 11.22 -4.93 5.65
C ASN A 147 9.70 -5.15 5.84
N CYS A 148 8.95 -5.12 4.73
CA CYS A 148 7.51 -5.35 4.75
C CYS A 148 7.15 -6.73 4.21
N VAL A 149 6.01 -7.25 4.65
CA VAL A 149 5.44 -8.51 4.17
C VAL A 149 4.12 -8.22 3.47
N PHE A 150 3.99 -8.68 2.23
CA PHE A 150 2.78 -8.57 1.43
C PHE A 150 2.21 -9.96 1.22
N ASN A 151 1.10 -10.25 1.86
CA ASN A 151 0.36 -11.49 1.66
C ASN A 151 -0.66 -11.33 0.55
N ILE A 152 -1.31 -12.42 0.18
CA ILE A 152 -2.39 -12.41 -0.81
C ILE A 152 -3.47 -11.39 -0.44
N GLY A 153 -3.97 -10.65 -1.43
CA GLY A 153 -5.10 -9.75 -1.31
C GLY A 153 -6.45 -10.47 -1.24
N GLU A 154 -7.53 -9.73 -1.39
CA GLU A 154 -8.89 -10.27 -1.54
C GLU A 154 -9.56 -9.70 -2.79
N ASN A 155 -10.69 -10.30 -3.21
CA ASN A 155 -11.37 -9.88 -4.42
C ASN A 155 -11.80 -8.40 -4.36
N LYS A 156 -11.42 -7.65 -5.40
CA LYS A 156 -11.73 -6.23 -5.54
C LYS A 156 -13.20 -5.96 -5.90
N TYR A 157 -13.89 -6.91 -6.50
CA TYR A 157 -15.24 -6.73 -7.03
C TYR A 157 -16.29 -7.52 -6.24
N ASP A 158 -17.55 -7.07 -6.29
CA ASP A 158 -18.69 -7.77 -5.69
C ASP A 158 -18.95 -9.14 -6.33
N ILE A 159 -18.50 -9.33 -7.57
CA ILE A 159 -18.66 -10.58 -8.29
C ILE A 159 -17.42 -11.43 -8.19
N THR A 160 -17.62 -12.70 -7.90
CA THR A 160 -16.54 -13.69 -7.70
C THR A 160 -15.78 -14.07 -8.96
N GLU A 161 -16.20 -13.59 -10.14
CA GLU A 161 -15.68 -14.05 -11.44
C GLU A 161 -14.52 -13.22 -11.98
N GLU A 162 -14.18 -12.09 -11.39
CA GLU A 162 -13.06 -11.26 -11.84
C GLU A 162 -11.73 -11.85 -11.36
N GLN A 163 -11.25 -12.88 -12.03
CA GLN A 163 -10.02 -13.58 -11.66
C GLN A 163 -8.76 -12.72 -11.75
N ASP A 164 -8.79 -11.64 -12.54
CA ASP A 164 -7.67 -10.73 -12.68
C ASP A 164 -7.37 -9.94 -11.39
N LYS A 165 -8.40 -9.71 -10.56
CA LYS A 165 -8.30 -9.00 -9.28
C LYS A 165 -8.94 -9.77 -8.13
N GLY A 166 -9.07 -11.06 -8.28
CA GLY A 166 -9.64 -11.94 -7.26
C GLY A 166 -8.77 -12.03 -6.00
N ASP A 167 -7.48 -11.80 -6.15
CA ASP A 167 -6.46 -11.85 -5.10
C ASP A 167 -5.90 -10.45 -4.78
N GLY A 168 -6.68 -9.39 -4.95
CA GLY A 168 -6.28 -7.99 -4.85
C GLY A 168 -5.81 -7.41 -6.19
N ASP A 169 -5.68 -6.08 -6.29
CA ASP A 169 -5.16 -5.44 -7.51
C ASP A 169 -3.62 -5.50 -7.55
N GLY A 170 -2.92 -4.83 -6.62
CA GLY A 170 -1.47 -4.84 -6.57
C GLY A 170 -0.93 -4.90 -5.14
N ALA A 171 0.27 -5.45 -4.94
CA ALA A 171 0.89 -5.32 -3.63
C ALA A 171 1.66 -4.00 -3.52
N THR A 172 2.43 -3.64 -4.57
CA THR A 172 3.18 -2.38 -4.57
C THR A 172 3.13 -1.74 -5.96
N ASP A 173 2.38 -0.65 -6.10
CA ASP A 173 2.25 0.06 -7.37
C ASP A 173 2.89 1.45 -7.29
N MET A 174 3.95 1.65 -8.08
CA MET A 174 4.79 2.86 -8.07
C MET A 174 4.69 3.57 -9.41
N ASN A 175 3.99 4.70 -9.47
CA ASN A 175 3.66 5.37 -10.73
C ASN A 175 4.12 6.83 -10.75
N GLY A 176 4.97 7.20 -11.73
CA GLY A 176 5.43 8.58 -11.89
C GLY A 176 6.34 9.09 -10.77
N ASN A 177 6.96 8.21 -10.02
CA ASN A 177 7.81 8.57 -8.89
C ASN A 177 9.28 8.75 -9.29
N SER A 178 10.08 9.28 -8.39
CA SER A 178 11.52 9.32 -8.52
C SER A 178 12.26 8.99 -7.24
N ASN A 179 13.40 8.29 -7.37
CA ASN A 179 14.23 7.85 -6.27
C ASN A 179 13.46 6.94 -5.31
N VAL A 180 13.04 5.76 -5.83
CA VAL A 180 12.30 4.75 -5.09
C VAL A 180 13.22 3.57 -4.78
N THR A 181 13.21 3.13 -3.54
CA THR A 181 13.87 1.88 -3.14
C THR A 181 12.85 0.94 -2.52
N ILE A 182 12.79 -0.30 -3.03
CA ILE A 182 12.01 -1.40 -2.44
C ILE A 182 13.00 -2.50 -2.06
N ALA A 183 13.12 -2.77 -0.76
CA ALA A 183 14.17 -3.63 -0.27
C ALA A 183 13.74 -4.51 0.91
N TYR A 184 14.31 -5.72 1.00
CA TYR A 184 14.06 -6.64 2.11
C TYR A 184 12.58 -6.94 2.33
N CYS A 185 11.75 -6.82 1.28
CA CYS A 185 10.35 -7.14 1.32
C CYS A 185 10.10 -8.60 0.96
N ARG A 186 9.04 -9.15 1.54
CA ARG A 186 8.56 -10.50 1.23
C ARG A 186 7.18 -10.42 0.61
N TYR A 187 7.02 -11.05 -0.55
CA TYR A 187 5.75 -11.16 -1.26
C TYR A 187 5.31 -12.62 -1.26
N ASN A 188 4.13 -12.92 -0.72
CA ASN A 188 3.60 -14.27 -0.59
C ASN A 188 2.31 -14.40 -1.40
N GLN A 189 2.35 -15.21 -2.45
CA GLN A 189 1.18 -15.60 -3.26
C GLN A 189 0.38 -14.43 -3.86
N THR A 190 0.99 -13.27 -3.99
CA THR A 190 0.36 -12.10 -4.61
C THR A 190 0.14 -12.31 -6.11
N HIS A 191 -0.94 -11.77 -6.66
CA HIS A 191 -1.25 -11.95 -8.08
C HIS A 191 -0.53 -10.88 -8.94
N LYS A 192 -0.95 -9.63 -8.85
CA LYS A 192 -0.31 -8.48 -9.52
C LYS A 192 0.65 -7.82 -8.54
N THR A 193 1.86 -8.36 -8.43
CA THR A 193 2.70 -8.10 -7.26
C THR A 193 3.25 -6.68 -7.21
N SER A 194 3.89 -6.20 -8.28
CA SER A 194 4.55 -4.89 -8.25
C SER A 194 4.57 -4.25 -9.64
N LEU A 195 3.99 -3.06 -9.74
CA LEU A 195 3.97 -2.27 -10.96
C LEU A 195 4.84 -1.03 -10.82
N ASN A 196 5.73 -0.82 -11.78
CA ASN A 196 6.51 0.39 -11.92
C ASN A 196 6.13 1.10 -13.23
N GLY A 197 5.43 2.22 -13.12
CA GLY A 197 4.90 2.96 -14.25
C GLY A 197 3.56 2.42 -14.76
N GLY A 198 2.49 3.17 -14.51
CA GLY A 198 1.11 2.79 -14.83
C GLY A 198 0.76 2.91 -16.32
N SER A 199 1.55 3.63 -17.13
CA SER A 199 1.32 3.79 -18.57
C SER A 199 2.63 4.03 -19.34
N ASP A 200 2.58 3.88 -20.66
CA ASP A 200 3.72 4.10 -21.55
C ASP A 200 4.08 5.59 -21.73
N SER A 201 3.29 6.50 -21.17
CA SER A 201 3.49 7.95 -21.25
C SER A 201 4.00 8.58 -19.95
N VAL A 202 3.95 7.88 -18.84
CA VAL A 202 4.38 8.39 -17.52
C VAL A 202 5.78 7.88 -17.20
N LYS A 203 6.74 8.78 -17.10
CA LYS A 203 8.13 8.45 -16.76
C LYS A 203 8.33 8.38 -15.26
N SER A 204 9.11 7.40 -14.84
CA SER A 204 9.60 7.23 -13.48
C SER A 204 11.13 7.18 -13.50
N TYR A 205 11.79 7.52 -12.39
CA TYR A 205 13.25 7.65 -12.39
C TYR A 205 13.89 7.02 -11.16
N ASN A 206 15.03 6.32 -11.39
CA ASN A 206 15.91 5.84 -10.34
C ASN A 206 15.23 4.92 -9.33
N TYR A 207 14.73 3.79 -9.81
CA TYR A 207 14.19 2.75 -8.92
C TYR A 207 15.26 1.71 -8.61
N THR A 208 15.26 1.24 -7.38
CA THR A 208 16.11 0.13 -6.93
C THR A 208 15.29 -0.93 -6.22
N TYR A 209 15.46 -2.19 -6.66
CA TYR A 209 14.85 -3.35 -6.01
C TYR A 209 15.96 -4.29 -5.56
N HIS A 210 16.11 -4.52 -4.26
CA HIS A 210 17.13 -5.42 -3.78
C HIS A 210 16.73 -6.23 -2.55
N HIS A 211 17.28 -7.43 -2.47
CA HIS A 211 17.07 -8.35 -1.35
C HIS A 211 15.58 -8.64 -1.07
N ASN A 212 14.74 -8.60 -2.09
CA ASN A 212 13.34 -8.97 -1.96
C ASN A 212 13.15 -10.47 -2.21
N PHE A 213 12.17 -11.05 -1.53
CA PHE A 213 11.78 -12.43 -1.70
C PHE A 213 10.36 -12.54 -2.23
N PHE A 214 10.22 -13.14 -3.41
CA PHE A 214 8.94 -13.41 -4.06
C PHE A 214 8.66 -14.91 -3.98
N ASN A 215 7.56 -15.29 -3.32
CA ASN A 215 7.19 -16.68 -3.07
C ASN A 215 5.79 -16.99 -3.59
N GLY A 216 5.70 -17.83 -4.63
CA GLY A 216 4.44 -18.24 -5.23
C GLY A 216 3.65 -17.12 -5.91
N CYS A 217 4.29 -16.01 -6.25
CA CYS A 217 3.65 -14.86 -6.88
C CYS A 217 3.36 -15.12 -8.35
N LYS A 218 2.23 -14.59 -8.89
CA LYS A 218 1.77 -14.95 -10.22
C LYS A 218 2.37 -14.07 -11.32
N SER A 219 2.38 -12.75 -11.16
CA SER A 219 2.82 -11.81 -12.20
C SER A 219 3.34 -10.48 -11.65
N ARG A 220 3.97 -9.67 -12.51
CA ARG A 220 4.53 -8.35 -12.18
C ARG A 220 5.56 -8.40 -11.04
N LEU A 221 6.74 -8.98 -11.30
CA LEU A 221 7.77 -9.16 -10.26
C LEU A 221 9.14 -8.53 -10.61
N PRO A 222 9.21 -7.21 -10.85
CA PRO A 222 8.13 -6.28 -11.16
C PRO A 222 7.77 -6.23 -12.66
N LEU A 223 6.61 -5.63 -13.00
CA LEU A 223 6.34 -5.10 -14.33
C LEU A 223 6.80 -3.65 -14.38
N THR A 224 7.58 -3.28 -15.40
CA THR A 224 8.20 -1.97 -15.50
C THR A 224 7.90 -1.30 -16.84
N ARG A 225 7.57 0.00 -16.81
CA ARG A 225 7.36 0.85 -17.98
C ARG A 225 8.01 2.21 -17.77
N GLN A 226 8.77 2.70 -18.74
CA GLN A 226 9.35 4.06 -18.72
C GLN A 226 10.09 4.38 -17.39
N VAL A 227 10.89 3.44 -16.87
CA VAL A 227 11.62 3.59 -15.61
C VAL A 227 13.05 3.09 -15.71
N ASN A 228 13.99 3.83 -15.13
CA ASN A 228 15.34 3.34 -14.89
C ASN A 228 15.32 2.48 -13.62
N LEU A 229 15.46 1.17 -13.80
CA LEU A 229 15.39 0.21 -12.71
C LEU A 229 16.70 -0.53 -12.51
N HIS A 230 17.23 -0.50 -11.29
CA HIS A 230 18.36 -1.32 -10.85
C HIS A 230 17.87 -2.44 -9.94
N MET A 231 18.20 -3.67 -10.29
CA MET A 231 17.78 -4.86 -9.53
C MET A 231 18.97 -5.73 -9.18
N TYR A 232 19.07 -6.13 -7.91
CA TYR A 232 20.09 -7.08 -7.48
C TYR A 232 19.68 -7.86 -6.23
N ASN A 233 20.18 -9.08 -6.08
CA ASN A 233 19.96 -9.95 -4.91
C ASN A 233 18.49 -10.20 -4.57
N ASN A 234 17.60 -10.18 -5.55
CA ASN A 234 16.22 -10.62 -5.35
C ASN A 234 16.09 -12.12 -5.58
N TYR A 235 15.24 -12.78 -4.83
CA TYR A 235 15.02 -14.20 -4.92
C TYR A 235 13.57 -14.54 -5.28
N TYR A 236 13.39 -15.42 -6.26
CA TYR A 236 12.09 -15.81 -6.81
C TYR A 236 11.91 -17.32 -6.63
N LEU A 237 10.86 -17.73 -5.91
CA LEU A 237 10.53 -19.12 -5.66
C LEU A 237 9.13 -19.45 -6.15
N ASN A 238 9.00 -20.42 -7.07
CA ASN A 238 7.71 -20.87 -7.62
C ASN A 238 6.85 -19.73 -8.18
N CYS A 239 7.47 -18.77 -8.85
CA CYS A 239 6.82 -17.59 -9.39
C CYS A 239 6.46 -17.78 -10.87
N GLY A 240 5.43 -17.04 -11.31
CA GLY A 240 5.04 -16.97 -12.71
C GLY A 240 5.91 -15.99 -13.52
N THR A 241 5.31 -14.94 -14.10
CA THR A 241 6.06 -13.94 -14.87
C THR A 241 6.89 -13.05 -13.95
N CYS A 242 8.20 -13.28 -13.94
CA CYS A 242 9.10 -12.54 -13.07
C CYS A 242 9.33 -11.10 -13.59
N ILE A 243 10.42 -10.80 -14.22
CA ILE A 243 10.73 -9.44 -14.67
C ILE A 243 10.08 -9.19 -16.03
N ASP A 244 9.16 -8.22 -16.10
CA ASP A 244 8.42 -7.86 -17.31
C ASP A 244 8.73 -6.41 -17.69
N ALA A 245 9.73 -6.22 -18.55
CA ALA A 245 10.17 -4.91 -19.03
C ALA A 245 9.39 -4.52 -20.29
N ARG A 246 8.70 -3.38 -20.26
CA ARG A 246 7.90 -2.83 -21.36
C ARG A 246 8.20 -1.36 -21.59
N ALA A 247 7.87 -0.86 -22.81
CA ALA A 247 7.88 0.57 -23.12
C ALA A 247 9.18 1.30 -22.71
N SER A 248 10.32 0.76 -23.11
CA SER A 248 11.64 1.35 -22.84
C SER A 248 12.00 1.43 -21.35
N ALA A 249 11.68 0.40 -20.59
CA ALA A 249 12.18 0.21 -19.24
C ALA A 249 13.54 -0.48 -19.25
#